data_b2b4522d12e1b7cb7bcc232759b28c53
#
_entry.id   b2b4522d12e1b7cb7bcc232759b28c53
#
_cell.length_a   1.000
_cell.length_b   1.000
_cell.length_c   1.000
_cell.angle_alpha   90.00
_cell.angle_beta   90.00
_cell.angle_gamma   90.00
#
_symmetry.space_group_name_H-M   'P 1'
#
loop_
_entity.id
_entity.type
_entity.pdbx_description
1 polymer ?
#
loop_
_entity_poly.entity_id
_entity_poly.type
_entity_poly.pdbx_seq_one_letter_code
_entity_poly.pdbx_strand_id
1 'polypeptide(L)'
;MKRLLLVIFVSAHSLSAATIQEVFTNIYTKHFWMSSDNRESVSGPGSMVKPTRVIREELPKVLKRYDIQFFVDAPCGDFNWMKEVDLSSINRYLGLDVVMPLIESNKQKYASEKVSFAVGDITVDPLPKADLFLCRDCLQHLSYKQIMAFVMNLKKSGTRYLFATSYKKNQINTDIRAGQCCSANLEIAPFNFPLPIEIVSEGFGDKYVCLWLVVDLPDFVV
;
A
#
# COMPACT_ATOMS: atom_id res chain seq x y z
N MET A 1 11.77 8.97 66.99
CA MET A 1 11.40 9.60 65.71
C MET A 1 11.63 8.61 64.58
N LYS A 2 10.58 7.98 64.08
CA LYS A 2 10.66 7.04 62.93
C LYS A 2 10.47 7.87 61.65
N ARG A 3 11.50 7.89 60.78
CA ARG A 3 11.39 8.50 59.45
C ARG A 3 10.67 7.53 58.52
N LEU A 4 9.51 7.95 58.00
CA LEU A 4 8.74 7.25 57.00
C LEU A 4 9.38 7.54 55.62
N LEU A 5 9.95 6.55 54.96
CA LEU A 5 10.46 6.69 53.62
C LEU A 5 9.27 6.52 52.66
N LEU A 6 8.88 7.58 52.00
CA LEU A 6 7.86 7.57 50.96
C LEU A 6 8.52 7.14 49.65
N VAL A 7 8.28 5.88 49.21
CA VAL A 7 8.71 5.37 47.90
C VAL A 7 7.67 5.77 46.87
N ILE A 8 8.00 6.75 46.04
CA ILE A 8 7.16 7.17 44.91
C ILE A 8 7.45 6.19 43.77
N PHE A 9 6.50 5.29 43.46
CA PHE A 9 6.52 4.51 42.23
C PHE A 9 6.13 5.41 41.07
N VAL A 10 7.12 5.86 40.30
CA VAL A 10 6.88 6.46 38.97
C VAL A 10 6.63 5.32 38.01
N SER A 11 5.37 5.08 37.66
CA SER A 11 5.02 4.17 36.57
C SER A 11 5.50 4.76 35.23
N ALA A 12 6.59 4.21 34.70
CA ALA A 12 7.01 4.52 33.34
C ALA A 12 5.97 3.95 32.37
N HIS A 13 5.02 4.79 31.94
CA HIS A 13 4.20 4.46 30.79
C HIS A 13 5.13 4.52 29.58
N SER A 14 5.52 3.35 29.06
CA SER A 14 6.13 3.25 27.74
C SER A 14 5.10 3.75 26.73
N LEU A 15 5.32 4.92 26.15
CA LEU A 15 4.57 5.35 24.97
C LEU A 15 4.89 4.33 23.86
N SER A 16 3.97 3.42 23.63
CA SER A 16 4.01 2.54 22.47
C SER A 16 4.01 3.40 21.21
N ALA A 17 4.88 3.08 20.27
CA ALA A 17 4.83 3.73 18.95
C ALA A 17 3.45 3.48 18.30
N ALA A 18 2.89 4.51 17.68
CA ALA A 18 1.60 4.40 16.99
C ALA A 18 1.65 3.29 15.92
N THR A 19 0.61 2.49 15.86
CA THR A 19 0.45 1.45 14.85
C THR A 19 0.25 2.05 13.46
N ILE A 20 0.52 1.28 12.40
CA ILE A 20 0.23 1.69 11.01
C ILE A 20 -1.23 2.13 10.88
N GLN A 21 -2.16 1.35 11.44
CA GLN A 21 -3.59 1.65 11.41
C GLN A 21 -3.90 3.00 12.05
N GLU A 22 -3.35 3.30 13.24
CA GLU A 22 -3.56 4.58 13.91
C GLU A 22 -3.01 5.75 13.10
N VAL A 23 -1.80 5.61 12.53
CA VAL A 23 -1.19 6.64 11.68
C VAL A 23 -2.07 6.97 10.48
N PHE A 24 -2.43 5.96 9.67
CA PHE A 24 -3.19 6.20 8.44
C PHE A 24 -4.66 6.55 8.71
N THR A 25 -5.27 6.03 9.79
CA THR A 25 -6.61 6.48 10.22
C THR A 25 -6.60 7.96 10.60
N ASN A 26 -5.55 8.43 11.30
CA ASN A 26 -5.42 9.85 11.64
C ASN A 26 -5.22 10.73 10.38
N ILE A 27 -4.41 10.28 9.41
CA ILE A 27 -4.22 10.97 8.12
C ILE A 27 -5.57 11.09 7.38
N TYR A 28 -6.32 9.98 7.31
CA TYR A 28 -7.63 9.94 6.67
C TYR A 28 -8.65 10.86 7.34
N THR A 29 -8.81 10.74 8.66
CA THR A 29 -9.83 11.49 9.42
C THR A 29 -9.56 12.99 9.46
N LYS A 30 -8.29 13.40 9.43
CA LYS A 30 -7.88 14.80 9.36
C LYS A 30 -7.73 15.33 7.93
N HIS A 31 -7.99 14.51 6.93
CA HIS A 31 -7.88 14.87 5.52
C HIS A 31 -6.51 15.43 5.12
N PHE A 32 -5.41 14.96 5.73
CA PHE A 32 -4.08 15.50 5.47
C PHE A 32 -3.62 15.38 4.01
N TRP A 33 -4.11 14.38 3.29
CA TRP A 33 -3.77 14.19 1.88
C TRP A 33 -4.72 14.87 0.91
N MET A 34 -5.85 15.42 1.40
CA MET A 34 -6.73 16.24 0.56
C MET A 34 -6.11 17.62 0.34
N SER A 35 -6.06 18.07 -0.92
CA SER A 35 -5.75 19.47 -1.19
C SER A 35 -6.98 20.36 -0.98
N SER A 36 -6.77 21.63 -0.58
CA SER A 36 -7.83 22.63 -0.43
C SER A 36 -8.65 22.83 -1.72
N ASP A 37 -7.98 22.64 -2.86
CA ASP A 37 -8.52 22.96 -4.18
C ASP A 37 -9.14 21.75 -4.90
N ASN A 38 -8.95 20.55 -4.35
CA ASN A 38 -9.45 19.33 -4.94
C ASN A 38 -9.87 18.29 -3.91
N ARG A 39 -11.18 18.10 -3.78
CA ARG A 39 -11.81 17.14 -2.87
C ARG A 39 -12.25 15.84 -3.57
N GLU A 40 -11.70 15.54 -4.74
CA GLU A 40 -12.11 14.38 -5.53
C GLU A 40 -11.78 13.05 -4.82
N SER A 41 -10.62 12.97 -4.15
CA SER A 41 -10.20 11.77 -3.44
C SER A 41 -9.64 12.09 -2.05
N VAL A 42 -10.09 11.35 -1.04
CA VAL A 42 -9.55 11.43 0.34
C VAL A 42 -8.24 10.68 0.48
N SER A 43 -7.89 9.83 -0.47
CA SER A 43 -6.62 9.08 -0.55
C SER A 43 -5.49 9.90 -1.17
N GLY A 44 -5.74 11.18 -1.48
CA GLY A 44 -4.74 12.12 -1.97
C GLY A 44 -4.70 12.30 -3.49
N PRO A 45 -3.88 13.25 -3.97
CA PRO A 45 -3.87 13.66 -5.37
C PRO A 45 -3.45 12.53 -6.33
N GLY A 46 -2.65 11.56 -5.88
CA GLY A 46 -2.28 10.38 -6.65
C GLY A 46 -3.44 9.45 -6.98
N SER A 47 -4.57 9.56 -6.26
CA SER A 47 -5.77 8.74 -6.45
C SER A 47 -6.88 9.44 -7.22
N MET A 48 -6.62 10.63 -7.78
CA MET A 48 -7.57 11.34 -8.63
C MET A 48 -7.62 10.74 -10.05
N VAL A 49 -8.72 10.96 -10.77
CA VAL A 49 -8.96 10.40 -12.11
C VAL A 49 -7.93 10.91 -13.12
N LYS A 50 -7.57 12.21 -13.08
CA LYS A 50 -6.63 12.78 -14.04
C LYS A 50 -5.19 12.21 -13.93
N PRO A 51 -4.53 12.17 -12.74
CA PRO A 51 -3.20 11.58 -12.60
C PRO A 51 -3.17 10.07 -12.88
N THR A 52 -4.28 9.37 -12.65
CA THR A 52 -4.36 7.90 -12.85
C THR A 52 -4.71 7.48 -14.27
N ARG A 53 -4.81 8.41 -15.23
CA ARG A 53 -5.22 8.10 -16.61
C ARG A 53 -4.41 6.95 -17.22
N VAL A 54 -3.10 7.03 -17.15
CA VAL A 54 -2.23 6.01 -17.78
C VAL A 54 -2.39 4.65 -17.10
N ILE A 55 -2.35 4.59 -15.77
CA ILE A 55 -2.48 3.32 -15.08
C ILE A 55 -3.87 2.69 -15.29
N ARG A 56 -4.94 3.50 -15.42
CA ARG A 56 -6.29 3.00 -15.74
C ARG A 56 -6.38 2.40 -17.13
N GLU A 57 -5.61 2.91 -18.10
CA GLU A 57 -5.54 2.40 -19.47
C GLU A 57 -4.65 1.14 -19.56
N GLU A 58 -3.57 1.05 -18.78
CA GLU A 58 -2.59 -0.03 -18.86
C GLU A 58 -2.94 -1.23 -17.95
N LEU A 59 -3.51 -1.00 -16.77
CA LEU A 59 -3.83 -2.08 -15.83
C LEU A 59 -4.71 -3.18 -16.42
N PRO A 60 -5.80 -2.90 -17.17
CA PRO A 60 -6.58 -3.94 -17.83
C PRO A 60 -5.76 -4.81 -18.81
N LYS A 61 -4.80 -4.19 -19.49
CA LYS A 61 -3.90 -4.91 -20.43
C LYS A 61 -2.96 -5.84 -19.68
N VAL A 62 -2.42 -5.39 -18.53
CA VAL A 62 -1.60 -6.21 -17.62
C VAL A 62 -2.41 -7.36 -17.07
N LEU A 63 -3.63 -7.11 -16.54
CA LEU A 63 -4.52 -8.15 -16.03
C LEU A 63 -4.78 -9.25 -17.08
N LYS A 64 -5.05 -8.86 -18.31
CA LYS A 64 -5.30 -9.81 -19.42
C LYS A 64 -4.02 -10.52 -19.85
N ARG A 65 -2.88 -9.82 -19.98
CA ARG A 65 -1.60 -10.38 -20.45
C ARG A 65 -1.08 -11.47 -19.54
N TYR A 66 -1.25 -11.31 -18.23
CA TYR A 66 -0.75 -12.25 -17.22
C TYR A 66 -1.81 -13.22 -16.70
N ASP A 67 -2.98 -13.27 -17.35
CA ASP A 67 -4.13 -14.13 -16.99
C ASP A 67 -4.48 -14.03 -15.51
N ILE A 68 -4.72 -12.80 -15.04
CA ILE A 68 -5.06 -12.51 -13.64
C ILE A 68 -6.54 -12.78 -13.44
N GLN A 69 -6.87 -13.69 -12.53
CA GLN A 69 -8.23 -14.03 -12.14
C GLN A 69 -8.59 -13.50 -10.75
N PHE A 70 -7.66 -13.55 -9.81
CA PHE A 70 -7.83 -12.97 -8.48
C PHE A 70 -6.84 -11.82 -8.29
N PHE A 71 -7.38 -10.61 -8.21
CA PHE A 71 -6.66 -9.36 -8.07
C PHE A 71 -6.87 -8.76 -6.68
N VAL A 72 -5.77 -8.52 -5.94
CA VAL A 72 -5.75 -7.80 -4.66
C VAL A 72 -5.14 -6.43 -4.85
N ASP A 73 -5.80 -5.40 -4.35
CA ASP A 73 -5.36 -3.99 -4.36
C ASP A 73 -5.18 -3.51 -2.92
N ALA A 74 -3.95 -3.23 -2.52
CA ALA A 74 -3.65 -2.83 -1.15
C ALA A 74 -2.44 -1.87 -1.05
N PRO A 75 -2.68 -0.66 -0.54
CA PRO A 75 -3.95 -0.14 -0.06
C PRO A 75 -4.88 0.28 -1.20
N CYS A 76 -6.17 -0.08 -1.09
CA CYS A 76 -7.15 0.27 -2.12
C CYS A 76 -7.63 1.73 -2.03
N GLY A 77 -7.34 2.42 -0.92
CA GLY A 77 -7.80 3.77 -0.70
C GLY A 77 -9.32 3.88 -0.83
N ASP A 78 -9.80 5.06 -1.27
CA ASP A 78 -11.23 5.36 -1.44
C ASP A 78 -11.85 4.80 -2.75
N PHE A 79 -11.11 3.94 -3.44
CA PHE A 79 -11.53 3.31 -4.70
C PHE A 79 -11.87 4.31 -5.82
N ASN A 80 -11.47 5.57 -5.68
CA ASN A 80 -11.88 6.65 -6.58
C ASN A 80 -11.45 6.43 -8.02
N TRP A 81 -10.21 6.04 -8.27
CA TRP A 81 -9.73 5.79 -9.63
C TRP A 81 -9.97 4.35 -10.09
N MET A 82 -9.93 3.38 -9.15
CA MET A 82 -10.09 1.96 -9.48
C MET A 82 -11.50 1.64 -10.00
N LYS A 83 -12.53 2.35 -9.55
CA LYS A 83 -13.91 2.21 -10.06
C LYS A 83 -14.05 2.50 -11.56
N GLU A 84 -13.09 3.23 -12.15
CA GLU A 84 -13.03 3.57 -13.57
C GLU A 84 -12.19 2.57 -14.39
N VAL A 85 -11.63 1.53 -13.75
CA VAL A 85 -10.81 0.50 -14.40
C VAL A 85 -11.71 -0.61 -14.93
N ASP A 86 -11.47 -1.04 -16.16
CA ASP A 86 -12.11 -2.24 -16.71
C ASP A 86 -11.57 -3.51 -16.02
N LEU A 87 -12.36 -4.05 -15.12
CA LEU A 87 -12.08 -5.30 -14.40
C LEU A 87 -12.83 -6.51 -15.01
N SER A 88 -13.33 -6.43 -16.26
CA SER A 88 -14.13 -7.50 -16.88
C SER A 88 -13.37 -8.81 -16.99
N SER A 89 -12.03 -8.76 -17.20
CA SER A 89 -11.18 -9.93 -17.41
C SER A 89 -10.88 -10.76 -16.17
N ILE A 90 -11.14 -10.23 -14.94
CA ILE A 90 -10.88 -10.94 -13.69
C ILE A 90 -12.16 -11.56 -13.12
N ASN A 91 -12.01 -12.59 -12.29
CA ASN A 91 -13.12 -13.21 -11.57
C ASN A 91 -13.37 -12.57 -10.20
N ARG A 92 -12.32 -12.07 -9.55
CA ARG A 92 -12.41 -11.56 -8.18
C ARG A 92 -11.47 -10.38 -7.95
N TYR A 93 -12.00 -9.33 -7.32
CA TYR A 93 -11.25 -8.20 -6.77
C TYR A 93 -11.40 -8.14 -5.25
N LEU A 94 -10.30 -7.91 -4.55
CA LEU A 94 -10.28 -7.63 -3.12
C LEU A 94 -9.48 -6.35 -2.86
N GLY A 95 -10.15 -5.30 -2.39
CA GLY A 95 -9.50 -4.11 -1.85
C GLY A 95 -9.19 -4.27 -0.37
N LEU A 96 -7.92 -4.07 0.01
CA LEU A 96 -7.47 -4.03 1.40
C LEU A 96 -7.01 -2.62 1.76
N ASP A 97 -7.32 -2.18 2.97
CA ASP A 97 -6.77 -0.95 3.56
C ASP A 97 -6.82 -1.07 5.09
N VAL A 98 -5.92 -0.38 5.79
CA VAL A 98 -5.89 -0.36 7.25
C VAL A 98 -6.95 0.56 7.85
N VAL A 99 -7.51 1.47 7.06
CA VAL A 99 -8.45 2.51 7.49
C VAL A 99 -9.88 1.96 7.49
N MET A 100 -10.36 1.49 8.65
CA MET A 100 -11.68 0.88 8.79
C MET A 100 -12.84 1.76 8.25
N PRO A 101 -12.98 3.06 8.61
CA PRO A 101 -14.08 3.88 8.08
C PRO A 101 -14.10 3.99 6.56
N LEU A 102 -12.92 3.99 5.92
CA LEU A 102 -12.78 4.02 4.46
C LEU A 102 -13.27 2.69 3.85
N ILE A 103 -12.89 1.57 4.42
CA ILE A 103 -13.33 0.24 3.97
C ILE A 103 -14.84 0.08 4.11
N GLU A 104 -15.44 0.52 5.22
CA GLU A 104 -16.89 0.46 5.39
C GLU A 104 -17.63 1.34 4.34
N SER A 105 -17.10 2.52 4.03
CA SER A 105 -17.63 3.35 2.95
C SER A 105 -17.52 2.66 1.58
N ASN A 106 -16.38 2.01 1.29
CA ASN A 106 -16.18 1.29 0.03
C ASN A 106 -17.14 0.09 -0.09
N LYS A 107 -17.32 -0.68 0.98
CA LYS A 107 -18.28 -1.79 1.01
C LYS A 107 -19.69 -1.33 0.65
N GLN A 108 -20.16 -0.24 1.27
CA GLN A 108 -21.50 0.30 1.03
C GLN A 108 -21.70 0.79 -0.41
N LYS A 109 -20.65 1.38 -1.02
CA LYS A 109 -20.76 2.04 -2.32
C LYS A 109 -20.46 1.13 -3.51
N TYR A 110 -19.53 0.19 -3.35
CA TYR A 110 -18.89 -0.49 -4.48
C TYR A 110 -18.84 -2.00 -4.37
N ALA A 111 -19.21 -2.60 -3.21
CA ALA A 111 -19.22 -4.05 -3.09
C ALA A 111 -20.22 -4.70 -4.05
N SER A 112 -19.82 -5.81 -4.65
CA SER A 112 -20.63 -6.62 -5.56
C SER A 112 -20.23 -8.09 -5.44
N GLU A 113 -20.81 -8.96 -6.25
CA GLU A 113 -20.40 -10.37 -6.30
C GLU A 113 -18.90 -10.52 -6.61
N LYS A 114 -18.37 -9.67 -7.50
CA LYS A 114 -16.96 -9.69 -7.92
C LYS A 114 -16.05 -8.85 -7.02
N VAL A 115 -16.53 -7.73 -6.48
CA VAL A 115 -15.74 -6.71 -5.78
C VAL A 115 -16.01 -6.77 -4.29
N SER A 116 -14.97 -6.99 -3.50
CA SER A 116 -15.03 -7.05 -2.05
C SER A 116 -13.96 -6.17 -1.40
N PHE A 117 -14.18 -5.79 -0.14
CA PHE A 117 -13.27 -4.95 0.63
C PHE A 117 -13.09 -5.52 2.03
N ALA A 118 -11.87 -5.43 2.58
CA ALA A 118 -11.58 -5.84 3.95
C ALA A 118 -10.53 -4.92 4.59
N VAL A 119 -10.62 -4.79 5.92
CA VAL A 119 -9.55 -4.13 6.70
C VAL A 119 -8.38 -5.10 6.79
N GLY A 120 -7.15 -4.59 6.57
CA GLY A 120 -5.95 -5.40 6.70
C GLY A 120 -4.67 -4.57 6.63
N ASP A 121 -3.71 -4.91 7.50
CA ASP A 121 -2.35 -4.40 7.48
C ASP A 121 -1.46 -5.35 6.68
N ILE A 122 -1.02 -4.92 5.52
CA ILE A 122 -0.19 -5.73 4.61
C ILE A 122 1.14 -6.18 5.22
N THR A 123 1.59 -5.53 6.29
CA THR A 123 2.88 -5.83 6.93
C THR A 123 2.81 -6.96 7.95
N VAL A 124 1.62 -7.25 8.49
CA VAL A 124 1.46 -8.20 9.61
C VAL A 124 0.30 -9.18 9.43
N ASP A 125 -0.82 -8.77 8.80
CA ASP A 125 -1.99 -9.64 8.66
C ASP A 125 -1.79 -10.70 7.56
N PRO A 126 -2.33 -11.91 7.70
CA PRO A 126 -2.26 -12.92 6.65
C PRO A 126 -2.83 -12.43 5.33
N LEU A 127 -2.03 -12.44 4.27
CA LEU A 127 -2.47 -12.06 2.92
C LEU A 127 -3.04 -13.27 2.17
N PRO A 128 -4.09 -13.08 1.37
CA PRO A 128 -4.61 -14.16 0.53
C PRO A 128 -3.62 -14.51 -0.59
N LYS A 129 -3.62 -15.76 -1.02
CA LYS A 129 -2.94 -16.17 -2.26
C LYS A 129 -3.71 -15.58 -3.44
N ALA A 130 -3.09 -14.63 -4.15
CA ALA A 130 -3.65 -13.96 -5.32
C ALA A 130 -2.80 -14.22 -6.57
N ASP A 131 -3.35 -13.93 -7.76
CA ASP A 131 -2.55 -13.91 -8.97
C ASP A 131 -1.73 -12.62 -9.05
N LEU A 132 -2.34 -11.47 -8.70
CA LEU A 132 -1.70 -10.17 -8.68
C LEU A 132 -2.02 -9.43 -7.39
N PHE A 133 -0.99 -8.85 -6.78
CA PHE A 133 -1.08 -7.90 -5.69
C PHE A 133 -0.63 -6.52 -6.20
N LEU A 134 -1.54 -5.56 -6.27
CA LEU A 134 -1.22 -4.16 -6.56
C LEU A 134 -0.88 -3.43 -5.27
N CYS A 135 0.29 -2.80 -5.20
CA CYS A 135 0.71 -1.95 -4.09
C CYS A 135 1.12 -0.58 -4.63
N ARG A 136 0.11 0.23 -5.00
CA ARG A 136 0.33 1.53 -5.64
C ARG A 136 0.26 2.67 -4.64
N ASP A 137 1.22 3.59 -4.72
CA ASP A 137 1.31 4.78 -3.84
C ASP A 137 1.27 4.46 -2.33
N CYS A 138 1.90 3.35 -1.93
CA CYS A 138 1.93 2.83 -0.57
C CYS A 138 3.33 2.84 0.03
N LEU A 139 4.27 2.12 -0.59
CA LEU A 139 5.57 1.82 0.01
C LEU A 139 6.40 3.07 0.30
N GLN A 140 6.20 4.16 -0.45
CA GLN A 140 6.80 5.46 -0.17
C GLN A 140 6.34 6.10 1.14
N HIS A 141 5.36 5.55 1.82
CA HIS A 141 4.82 6.02 3.10
C HIS A 141 5.17 5.09 4.28
N LEU A 142 5.97 4.06 4.04
CA LEU A 142 6.36 3.05 5.01
C LEU A 142 7.86 3.13 5.31
N SER A 143 8.26 2.74 6.54
CA SER A 143 9.67 2.54 6.88
C SER A 143 10.26 1.35 6.14
N TYR A 144 11.58 1.28 6.05
CA TYR A 144 12.28 0.13 5.47
C TYR A 144 11.85 -1.20 6.09
N LYS A 145 11.79 -1.24 7.43
CA LYS A 145 11.35 -2.42 8.17
C LYS A 145 9.95 -2.86 7.76
N GLN A 146 9.02 -1.92 7.57
CA GLN A 146 7.65 -2.20 7.17
C GLN A 146 7.56 -2.68 5.71
N ILE A 147 8.35 -2.09 4.80
CA ILE A 147 8.44 -2.55 3.40
C ILE A 147 8.97 -3.99 3.34
N MET A 148 10.06 -4.29 4.09
CA MET A 148 10.63 -5.64 4.16
C MET A 148 9.62 -6.64 4.78
N ALA A 149 8.92 -6.25 5.84
CA ALA A 149 7.87 -7.08 6.46
C ALA A 149 6.74 -7.38 5.47
N PHE A 150 6.28 -6.38 4.71
CA PHE A 150 5.30 -6.58 3.64
C PHE A 150 5.78 -7.59 2.60
N VAL A 151 7.01 -7.46 2.10
CA VAL A 151 7.56 -8.38 1.10
C VAL A 151 7.59 -9.81 1.62
N MET A 152 8.05 -10.02 2.85
CA MET A 152 8.11 -11.34 3.47
C MET A 152 6.70 -11.91 3.69
N ASN A 153 5.73 -11.08 4.07
CA ASN A 153 4.34 -11.47 4.22
C ASN A 153 3.71 -11.84 2.88
N LEU A 154 3.98 -11.07 1.83
CA LEU A 154 3.52 -11.35 0.46
C LEU A 154 4.12 -12.66 -0.07
N LYS A 155 5.40 -12.93 0.16
CA LYS A 155 6.03 -14.21 -0.21
C LYS A 155 5.35 -15.40 0.48
N LYS A 156 5.03 -15.26 1.79
CA LYS A 156 4.30 -16.30 2.55
C LYS A 156 2.91 -16.58 2.01
N SER A 157 2.23 -15.59 1.43
CA SER A 157 0.90 -15.76 0.86
C SER A 157 0.87 -16.69 -0.36
N GLY A 158 2.00 -16.85 -1.05
CA GLY A 158 2.10 -17.57 -2.31
C GLY A 158 1.48 -16.83 -3.49
N THR A 159 1.28 -15.51 -3.37
CA THR A 159 0.89 -14.63 -4.49
C THR A 159 1.91 -14.69 -5.61
N ARG A 160 1.44 -14.66 -6.87
CA ARG A 160 2.29 -14.84 -8.04
C ARG A 160 3.04 -13.57 -8.45
N TYR A 161 2.32 -12.45 -8.55
CA TYR A 161 2.87 -11.18 -9.02
C TYR A 161 2.69 -10.06 -8.00
N LEU A 162 3.69 -9.18 -7.89
CA LEU A 162 3.61 -7.88 -7.24
C LEU A 162 3.67 -6.78 -8.32
N PHE A 163 2.70 -5.88 -8.33
CA PHE A 163 2.70 -4.68 -9.17
C PHE A 163 2.73 -3.45 -8.24
N ALA A 164 3.89 -2.81 -8.10
CA ALA A 164 4.09 -1.79 -7.07
C ALA A 164 4.76 -0.53 -7.62
N THR A 165 4.47 0.61 -6.96
CA THR A 165 5.13 1.89 -7.25
C THR A 165 6.61 1.82 -6.91
N SER A 166 7.45 2.30 -7.85
CA SER A 166 8.89 2.50 -7.68
C SER A 166 9.34 3.79 -8.35
N TYR A 167 10.28 4.51 -7.73
CA TYR A 167 10.84 5.76 -8.22
C TYR A 167 12.23 5.50 -8.81
N LYS A 168 12.25 5.06 -10.07
CA LYS A 168 13.43 4.48 -10.72
C LYS A 168 14.65 5.44 -10.88
N LYS A 169 14.43 6.74 -10.91
CA LYS A 169 15.54 7.72 -11.00
C LYS A 169 16.12 8.08 -9.64
N ASN A 170 15.45 7.70 -8.54
CA ASN A 170 16.01 7.90 -7.21
C ASN A 170 17.25 7.03 -7.02
N GLN A 171 18.38 7.65 -6.67
CA GLN A 171 19.68 6.98 -6.54
C GLN A 171 19.99 6.55 -5.10
N ILE A 172 19.28 7.09 -4.11
CA ILE A 172 19.51 6.83 -2.69
C ILE A 172 18.16 6.76 -1.98
N ASN A 173 17.84 5.59 -1.42
CA ASN A 173 16.67 5.47 -0.56
C ASN A 173 16.92 6.14 0.81
N THR A 174 15.85 6.65 1.41
CA THR A 174 15.87 7.24 2.75
C THR A 174 14.83 6.55 3.61
N ASP A 175 15.22 6.09 4.80
CA ASP A 175 14.27 5.52 5.76
C ASP A 175 13.39 6.61 6.37
N ILE A 176 12.12 6.27 6.59
CA ILE A 176 11.11 7.20 7.12
C ILE A 176 10.27 6.52 8.19
N ARG A 177 9.50 7.31 8.93
CA ARG A 177 8.42 6.80 9.77
C ARG A 177 7.14 6.64 8.94
N ALA A 178 6.31 5.67 9.29
CA ALA A 178 5.01 5.50 8.67
C ALA A 178 4.22 6.83 8.59
N GLY A 179 3.58 7.07 7.45
CA GLY A 179 2.82 8.30 7.17
C GLY A 179 3.63 9.48 6.63
N GLN A 180 4.96 9.44 6.68
CA GLN A 180 5.82 10.36 5.95
C GLN A 180 5.86 9.96 4.46
N CYS A 181 6.62 10.67 3.63
CA CYS A 181 6.75 10.37 2.21
C CYS A 181 8.20 10.44 1.76
N CYS A 182 8.64 9.44 0.99
CA CYS A 182 9.91 9.45 0.29
C CYS A 182 9.76 8.81 -1.10
N SER A 183 10.69 9.09 -2.01
CA SER A 183 10.72 8.41 -3.32
C SER A 183 11.48 7.08 -3.18
N ALA A 184 10.77 5.99 -2.92
CA ALA A 184 11.38 4.67 -2.76
C ALA A 184 11.69 4.02 -4.13
N ASN A 185 12.97 3.76 -4.40
CA ASN A 185 13.41 2.92 -5.52
C ASN A 185 13.62 1.49 -5.03
N LEU A 186 12.78 0.57 -5.48
CA LEU A 186 12.81 -0.82 -5.01
C LEU A 186 13.97 -1.63 -5.60
N GLU A 187 14.59 -1.18 -6.69
CA GLU A 187 15.69 -1.88 -7.38
C GLU A 187 17.07 -1.64 -6.74
N ILE A 188 17.19 -0.67 -5.82
CA ILE A 188 18.46 -0.37 -5.14
C ILE A 188 18.40 -0.69 -3.65
N ALA A 189 19.55 -0.64 -2.98
CA ALA A 189 19.65 -0.84 -1.53
C ALA A 189 18.68 0.07 -0.75
N PRO A 190 18.07 -0.42 0.33
CA PRO A 190 18.27 -1.74 0.94
C PRO A 190 17.38 -2.84 0.35
N PHE A 191 16.51 -2.55 -0.62
CA PHE A 191 15.50 -3.48 -1.11
C PHE A 191 16.06 -4.45 -2.16
N ASN A 192 16.88 -3.98 -3.11
CA ASN A 192 17.57 -4.77 -4.14
C ASN A 192 16.65 -5.73 -4.91
N PHE A 193 15.46 -5.29 -5.27
CA PHE A 193 14.56 -6.08 -6.12
C PHE A 193 15.24 -6.35 -7.47
N PRO A 194 14.96 -7.49 -8.12
CA PRO A 194 15.43 -7.75 -9.48
C PRO A 194 14.85 -6.74 -10.47
N LEU A 195 15.34 -6.74 -11.69
CA LEU A 195 14.71 -5.97 -12.76
C LEU A 195 13.24 -6.39 -12.91
N PRO A 196 12.31 -5.44 -13.00
CA PRO A 196 10.90 -5.78 -13.18
C PRO A 196 10.65 -6.40 -14.56
N ILE A 197 9.68 -7.31 -14.63
CA ILE A 197 9.29 -7.97 -15.89
C ILE A 197 8.40 -7.07 -16.77
N GLU A 198 7.78 -6.05 -16.18
CA GLU A 198 7.03 -5.01 -16.89
C GLU A 198 7.09 -3.69 -16.12
N ILE A 199 7.05 -2.57 -16.85
CA ILE A 199 7.13 -1.23 -16.28
C ILE A 199 6.06 -0.36 -16.95
N VAL A 200 5.20 0.24 -16.14
CA VAL A 200 4.22 1.24 -16.57
C VAL A 200 4.66 2.61 -16.05
N SER A 201 4.98 3.54 -16.96
CA SER A 201 5.19 4.94 -16.58
C SER A 201 3.84 5.60 -16.37
N GLU A 202 3.61 6.19 -15.20
CA GLU A 202 2.35 6.91 -14.96
C GLU A 202 2.30 8.29 -15.63
N GLY A 203 3.37 8.70 -16.31
CA GLY A 203 3.46 9.99 -16.98
C GLY A 203 3.52 11.18 -16.01
N PHE A 204 3.79 10.92 -14.74
CA PHE A 204 3.84 11.90 -13.68
C PHE A 204 5.16 11.77 -12.89
N GLY A 205 6.06 12.70 -13.11
CA GLY A 205 7.37 12.71 -12.44
C GLY A 205 8.20 11.47 -12.77
N ASP A 206 8.83 10.92 -11.73
CA ASP A 206 9.67 9.72 -11.78
C ASP A 206 8.94 8.47 -11.25
N LYS A 207 7.62 8.50 -11.27
CA LYS A 207 6.79 7.44 -10.71
C LYS A 207 6.45 6.39 -11.77
N TYR A 208 6.78 5.14 -11.47
CA TYR A 208 6.47 3.98 -12.27
C TYR A 208 5.72 2.95 -11.42
N VAL A 209 4.85 2.16 -12.06
CA VAL A 209 4.34 0.92 -11.45
C VAL A 209 5.05 -0.23 -12.14
N CYS A 210 5.75 -1.02 -11.37
CA CYS A 210 6.64 -2.07 -11.85
C CYS A 210 6.12 -3.45 -11.42
N LEU A 211 6.20 -4.43 -12.30
CA LEU A 211 5.71 -5.80 -12.09
C LEU A 211 6.87 -6.75 -11.83
N TRP A 212 6.77 -7.54 -10.76
CA TRP A 212 7.73 -8.59 -10.40
C TRP A 212 7.03 -9.92 -10.15
N LEU A 213 7.75 -11.02 -10.38
CA LEU A 213 7.42 -12.31 -9.78
C LEU A 213 7.76 -12.26 -8.29
N VAL A 214 6.79 -12.60 -7.43
CA VAL A 214 7.00 -12.55 -5.96
C VAL A 214 8.06 -13.54 -5.50
N VAL A 215 8.20 -14.67 -6.20
CA VAL A 215 9.22 -15.69 -5.89
C VAL A 215 10.65 -15.17 -6.08
N ASP A 216 10.87 -14.20 -6.97
CA ASP A 216 12.18 -13.64 -7.28
C ASP A 216 12.56 -12.47 -6.36
N LEU A 217 11.64 -12.00 -5.51
CA LEU A 217 11.92 -10.91 -4.58
C LEU A 217 12.90 -11.37 -3.49
N PRO A 218 13.75 -10.46 -2.98
CA PRO A 218 14.70 -10.77 -1.92
C PRO A 218 14.03 -11.30 -0.65
N ASP A 219 14.77 -12.13 0.08
CA ASP A 219 14.40 -12.51 1.45
C ASP A 219 15.01 -11.51 2.43
N PHE A 220 14.20 -11.06 3.38
CA PHE A 220 14.61 -10.13 4.42
C PHE A 220 14.53 -10.78 5.80
N VAL A 221 15.47 -10.43 6.67
CA VAL A 221 15.39 -10.71 8.11
C VAL A 221 14.69 -9.51 8.76
N VAL A 222 13.47 -9.71 9.28
CA VAL A 222 12.60 -8.63 9.81
C VAL A 222 12.43 -8.79 11.33
#